data_2a015dc69f2f24f1a92b799d1d6de90f
#
_entry.id   2a015dc69f2f24f1a92b799d1d6de90f
#
_cell.length_a   1.000
_cell.length_b   1.000
_cell.length_c   1.000
_cell.angle_alpha   90.00
_cell.angle_beta   90.00
_cell.angle_gamma   90.00
#
_symmetry.space_group_name_H-M   'P 1'
#
loop_
_entity.id
_entity.type
_entity.pdbx_description
1 polymer ?
#
loop_
_entity_poly.entity_id
_entity_poly.type
_entity_poly.pdbx_seq_one_letter_code
_entity_poly.pdbx_strand_id
1 'polypeptide(L)'
;MRLLITFIVLLYCSTIYSQIDTSKVVVTTNLSKQFFDKTGKPLTGKGIVIGDIDSGIDIFHPLFFFADGKRFNWVDVDGNRIFTPGVDGVDLNNNGVIDEDEILNYIEMKNGLKPFILTDSKVFNPDMDFLYVDMNKNGKRDYGELAGFTEANPTYGEPLFIAIDKNHNNLLDSGEEIVALKTSKIRAVREKDGTIRRRGIDLIKTEVDTIGHGTGVCGILVGGTAGIQKIHGIAPDAELVLANIKYDYTPRFVRQFPDMLRFLRTEKVDIVLFEDGEWAYEFMDGSTEEELLTNELAREGIIVVGGAGNLASGKMHIIDTLKSGKIYSYAFTCPDLVKEKTNDYVFISFLWKNPSNFLSFVIETPDGLRSQPVSQGADYFKLGDYLIYYSREISPRNTTMMKFQISKQDLSSIGGKWSISVKSIEDDIIYGFLTDVSQSWSDASIWISNKISDLGTVTFPSTADSCISVGAYVVNYPIPSFETEIGSLCYYSGRGTRLNGGMGVDVCAPGHLTFTAGKYYQYQFFSGTSSAAPHVAGLAALMKQYSPTLTHSIFRNILRSTSLQDRFTGDVPNPEWGYGKLAPEAALEYLLQMK
;
A
#
# COMPACT_ATOMS: atom_id res chain seq x y z
N MET A 1 7.33 -21.14 -41.00
CA MET A 1 7.43 -19.75 -40.51
C MET A 1 6.76 -19.52 -39.15
N ARG A 2 5.53 -19.98 -38.92
CA ARG A 2 4.87 -19.83 -37.57
C ARG A 2 5.57 -20.60 -36.43
N LEU A 3 6.07 -21.82 -36.68
CA LEU A 3 6.80 -22.60 -35.68
C LEU A 3 8.17 -21.98 -35.30
N LEU A 4 8.85 -21.34 -36.25
CA LEU A 4 10.12 -20.69 -35.98
C LEU A 4 9.97 -19.41 -35.16
N ILE A 5 8.88 -18.66 -35.36
CA ILE A 5 8.57 -17.46 -34.59
C ILE A 5 8.20 -17.83 -33.15
N THR A 6 7.44 -18.92 -32.94
CA THR A 6 7.08 -19.40 -31.62
C THR A 6 8.32 -19.88 -30.84
N PHE A 7 9.28 -20.52 -31.53
CA PHE A 7 10.53 -20.96 -30.89
C PHE A 7 11.47 -19.79 -30.56
N ILE A 8 11.52 -18.76 -31.39
CA ILE A 8 12.32 -17.55 -31.17
C ILE A 8 11.70 -16.73 -30.01
N VAL A 9 10.37 -16.63 -29.92
CA VAL A 9 9.69 -15.96 -28.82
C VAL A 9 9.89 -16.72 -27.52
N LEU A 10 9.83 -18.06 -27.52
CA LEU A 10 10.11 -18.89 -26.35
C LEU A 10 11.59 -18.82 -25.91
N LEU A 11 12.54 -18.80 -26.85
CA LEU A 11 13.96 -18.60 -26.54
C LEU A 11 14.27 -17.18 -26.04
N TYR A 12 13.61 -16.16 -26.61
CA TYR A 12 13.75 -14.78 -26.12
C TYR A 12 13.10 -14.62 -24.74
N CYS A 13 11.95 -15.24 -24.48
CA CYS A 13 11.37 -15.29 -23.15
C CYS A 13 12.29 -16.03 -22.16
N SER A 14 12.85 -17.19 -22.50
CA SER A 14 13.71 -17.94 -21.60
C SER A 14 15.02 -17.21 -21.24
N THR A 15 15.59 -16.45 -22.17
CA THR A 15 16.80 -15.64 -21.92
C THR A 15 16.52 -14.36 -21.14
N ILE A 16 15.31 -13.79 -21.25
CA ILE A 16 14.92 -12.61 -20.46
C ILE A 16 14.55 -13.02 -19.02
N TYR A 17 13.94 -14.18 -18.84
CA TYR A 17 13.61 -14.70 -17.50
C TYR A 17 14.83 -15.18 -16.69
N SER A 18 15.93 -15.56 -17.35
CA SER A 18 17.17 -15.94 -16.66
C SER A 18 17.99 -14.75 -16.13
N GLN A 19 17.59 -13.53 -16.45
CA GLN A 19 18.24 -12.28 -16.04
C GLN A 19 17.38 -11.37 -15.16
N ILE A 20 16.34 -11.87 -14.52
CA ILE A 20 15.83 -11.16 -13.35
C ILE A 20 16.89 -11.34 -12.28
N ASP A 21 17.83 -10.44 -12.29
CA ASP A 21 18.77 -10.25 -11.20
C ASP A 21 17.95 -9.81 -9.99
N THR A 22 17.55 -10.79 -9.17
CA THR A 22 16.83 -10.55 -7.93
C THR A 22 17.60 -9.60 -7.02
N SER A 23 18.92 -9.40 -7.28
CA SER A 23 19.73 -8.39 -6.62
C SER A 23 19.33 -6.96 -6.96
N LYS A 24 18.62 -6.73 -8.06
CA LYS A 24 18.12 -5.41 -8.47
C LYS A 24 16.65 -5.18 -8.17
N VAL A 25 15.93 -6.23 -7.77
CA VAL A 25 14.51 -6.21 -7.37
C VAL A 25 14.36 -5.84 -5.89
N VAL A 26 15.41 -5.41 -5.27
CA VAL A 26 15.41 -5.03 -3.86
C VAL A 26 14.47 -3.87 -3.67
N VAL A 27 13.68 -3.96 -2.63
CA VAL A 27 13.03 -2.82 -1.94
C VAL A 27 14.03 -1.70 -1.87
N THR A 28 13.99 -0.84 -2.85
CA THR A 28 15.10 0.07 -3.06
C THR A 28 14.77 1.44 -2.56
N THR A 29 14.99 1.64 -1.31
CA THR A 29 15.89 2.72 -1.02
C THR A 29 17.29 2.16 -1.27
N ASN A 30 17.80 2.24 -2.48
CA ASN A 30 19.21 1.96 -2.72
C ASN A 30 20.02 3.02 -1.97
N LEU A 31 20.15 2.83 -0.67
CA LEU A 31 21.20 3.51 0.07
C LEU A 31 22.50 2.84 -0.40
N SER A 32 23.22 3.47 -1.31
CA SER A 32 24.52 2.99 -1.78
C SER A 32 25.53 2.99 -0.64
N LYS A 33 25.23 3.68 0.46
CA LYS A 33 26.02 3.75 1.68
C LYS A 33 25.16 3.58 2.93
N GLN A 34 25.72 2.92 3.92
CA GLN A 34 25.09 2.80 5.23
C GLN A 34 25.22 4.12 6.01
N PHE A 35 24.13 4.56 6.58
CA PHE A 35 24.07 5.72 7.47
C PHE A 35 24.06 5.27 8.94
N PHE A 36 24.60 6.10 9.81
CA PHE A 36 24.76 5.80 11.23
C PHE A 36 24.13 6.88 12.11
N ASP A 37 23.64 6.49 13.26
CA ASP A 37 23.20 7.42 14.29
C ASP A 37 24.38 8.11 14.99
N LYS A 38 24.08 9.02 15.92
CA LYS A 38 25.10 9.78 16.69
C LYS A 38 25.96 8.90 17.60
N THR A 39 25.59 7.62 17.79
CA THR A 39 26.35 6.63 18.58
C THR A 39 27.16 5.68 17.71
N GLY A 40 27.13 5.84 16.39
CA GLY A 40 27.82 4.99 15.42
C GLY A 40 27.09 3.68 15.11
N LYS A 41 25.79 3.57 15.42
CA LYS A 41 24.95 2.42 15.06
C LYS A 41 24.24 2.66 13.74
N PRO A 42 24.02 1.64 12.91
CA PRO A 42 23.28 1.77 11.67
C PRO A 42 21.88 2.34 11.87
N LEU A 43 21.43 3.16 10.93
CA LEU A 43 20.03 3.58 10.85
C LEU A 43 19.20 2.43 10.28
N THR A 44 18.30 1.91 11.09
CA THR A 44 17.42 0.76 10.77
C THR A 44 15.97 1.00 11.23
N GLY A 45 15.67 2.21 11.71
CA GLY A 45 14.37 2.55 12.31
C GLY A 45 14.24 2.13 13.78
N LYS A 46 15.32 1.68 14.41
CA LYS A 46 15.28 1.16 15.79
C LYS A 46 14.74 2.19 16.79
N GLY A 47 13.74 1.76 17.56
CA GLY A 47 13.08 2.61 18.57
C GLY A 47 12.00 3.52 18.01
N ILE A 48 11.67 3.42 16.71
CA ILE A 48 10.60 4.14 16.05
C ILE A 48 9.38 3.25 15.91
N VAL A 49 8.20 3.83 16.08
CA VAL A 49 6.91 3.16 15.94
C VAL A 49 6.15 3.74 14.76
N ILE A 50 5.80 2.89 13.81
CA ILE A 50 5.01 3.25 12.64
C ILE A 50 3.59 2.74 12.84
N GLY A 51 2.61 3.63 12.76
CA GLY A 51 1.20 3.30 12.69
C GLY A 51 0.79 3.12 11.23
N ASP A 52 0.07 2.04 10.92
CA ASP A 52 -0.42 1.78 9.57
C ASP A 52 -1.93 1.54 9.58
N ILE A 53 -2.65 2.23 8.69
CA ILE A 53 -4.10 2.07 8.46
C ILE A 53 -4.27 1.35 7.15
N ASP A 54 -4.62 0.05 7.20
CA ASP A 54 -4.66 -0.83 6.04
C ASP A 54 -5.63 -2.02 6.25
N SER A 55 -5.64 -2.98 5.33
CA SER A 55 -6.49 -4.18 5.33
C SER A 55 -6.23 -5.14 6.48
N GLY A 56 -5.03 -5.12 7.07
CA GLY A 56 -4.54 -6.04 8.08
C GLY A 56 -3.10 -6.47 7.84
N ILE A 57 -2.62 -7.45 8.60
CA ILE A 57 -1.27 -8.02 8.48
C ILE A 57 -1.30 -9.51 8.78
N ASP A 58 -0.48 -10.30 8.09
CA ASP A 58 -0.16 -11.67 8.49
C ASP A 58 0.87 -11.64 9.61
N ILE A 59 0.40 -11.67 10.87
CA ILE A 59 1.27 -11.59 12.06
C ILE A 59 2.22 -12.77 12.21
N PHE A 60 1.97 -13.88 11.51
CA PHE A 60 2.81 -15.08 11.54
C PHE A 60 3.89 -15.08 10.47
N HIS A 61 3.83 -14.13 9.51
CA HIS A 61 4.78 -14.08 8.42
C HIS A 61 6.21 -13.87 8.95
N PRO A 62 7.21 -14.71 8.55
CA PRO A 62 8.55 -14.71 9.11
C PRO A 62 9.27 -13.36 9.07
N LEU A 63 8.98 -12.53 8.07
CA LEU A 63 9.58 -11.20 7.91
C LEU A 63 9.23 -10.23 9.05
N PHE A 64 8.20 -10.52 9.86
CA PHE A 64 7.74 -9.62 10.93
C PHE A 64 8.21 -10.02 12.33
N PHE A 65 9.32 -10.75 12.40
CA PHE A 65 9.99 -11.05 13.66
C PHE A 65 11.40 -10.48 13.66
N PHE A 66 11.86 -10.04 14.83
CA PHE A 66 13.25 -9.64 15.03
C PHE A 66 14.15 -10.87 15.13
N ALA A 67 15.38 -10.75 14.62
CA ALA A 67 16.46 -11.72 14.78
C ALA A 67 17.17 -11.50 16.13
N ASP A 68 16.40 -11.48 17.23
CA ASP A 68 16.86 -11.17 18.58
C ASP A 68 16.96 -12.41 19.49
N GLY A 69 16.85 -13.59 18.91
CA GLY A 69 17.10 -14.87 19.58
C GLY A 69 18.58 -15.26 19.63
N LYS A 70 18.83 -16.48 20.09
CA LYS A 70 20.19 -17.05 20.20
C LYS A 70 20.76 -17.29 18.78
N ARG A 71 22.08 -17.11 18.64
CA ARG A 71 22.85 -17.54 17.47
C ARG A 71 23.35 -18.97 17.69
N PHE A 72 23.39 -19.74 16.61
CA PHE A 72 23.83 -21.10 16.60
C PHE A 72 24.79 -21.37 15.45
N ASN A 73 25.78 -22.22 15.67
CA ASN A 73 26.43 -22.94 14.59
C ASN A 73 25.50 -24.08 14.19
N TRP A 74 25.18 -24.21 12.93
CA TRP A 74 24.47 -25.39 12.46
C TRP A 74 25.42 -26.61 12.41
N VAL A 75 24.87 -27.80 12.47
CA VAL A 75 25.62 -29.06 12.49
C VAL A 75 25.45 -29.77 11.16
N ASP A 76 26.54 -30.01 10.47
CA ASP A 76 26.67 -30.75 9.24
C ASP A 76 26.62 -32.26 9.54
N VAL A 77 25.45 -32.88 9.39
CA VAL A 77 25.19 -34.26 9.74
C VAL A 77 25.66 -35.20 8.61
N ASP A 78 25.52 -34.81 7.36
CA ASP A 78 25.92 -35.62 6.20
C ASP A 78 27.37 -35.41 5.75
N GLY A 79 28.09 -34.45 6.34
CA GLY A 79 29.51 -34.20 6.14
C GLY A 79 29.86 -33.54 4.79
N ASN A 80 28.86 -32.93 4.10
CA ASN A 80 29.04 -32.33 2.79
C ASN A 80 29.51 -30.87 2.82
N ARG A 81 29.54 -30.25 4.00
CA ARG A 81 29.91 -28.84 4.30
C ARG A 81 28.97 -27.77 3.79
N ILE A 82 27.81 -28.12 3.27
CA ILE A 82 26.75 -27.23 2.81
C ILE A 82 25.47 -27.64 3.50
N PHE A 83 24.71 -26.70 4.01
CA PHE A 83 23.48 -26.99 4.73
C PHE A 83 22.46 -27.73 3.85
N THR A 84 22.02 -28.90 4.30
CA THR A 84 21.05 -29.78 3.65
C THR A 84 19.74 -29.79 4.47
N PRO A 85 18.67 -29.10 4.01
CA PRO A 85 17.39 -29.12 4.71
C PRO A 85 16.81 -30.51 4.88
N GLY A 86 16.28 -30.81 6.06
CA GLY A 86 15.75 -32.12 6.42
C GLY A 86 16.81 -33.15 6.84
N VAL A 87 18.11 -32.79 6.86
CA VAL A 87 19.23 -33.62 7.27
C VAL A 87 20.02 -32.92 8.38
N ASP A 88 20.43 -31.68 8.13
CA ASP A 88 21.23 -30.90 9.06
C ASP A 88 20.34 -30.20 10.09
N GLY A 89 20.93 -29.80 11.20
CA GLY A 89 20.17 -29.26 12.31
C GLY A 89 20.92 -28.29 13.20
N VAL A 90 20.32 -27.95 14.31
CA VAL A 90 20.89 -27.08 15.34
C VAL A 90 20.72 -27.72 16.73
N ASP A 91 21.81 -27.89 17.46
CA ASP A 91 21.78 -28.38 18.85
C ASP A 91 21.14 -27.33 19.77
N LEU A 92 19.82 -27.44 19.96
CA LEU A 92 19.01 -26.51 20.77
C LEU A 92 19.18 -26.78 22.26
N ASN A 93 19.35 -28.06 22.64
CA ASN A 93 19.41 -28.50 24.01
C ASN A 93 20.86 -28.56 24.56
N ASN A 94 21.90 -28.36 23.69
CA ASN A 94 23.32 -28.36 23.96
C ASN A 94 23.80 -29.72 24.51
N ASN A 95 23.29 -30.85 23.99
CA ASN A 95 23.73 -32.20 24.35
C ASN A 95 24.87 -32.74 23.46
N GLY A 96 25.22 -32.01 22.36
CA GLY A 96 26.31 -32.32 21.45
C GLY A 96 25.96 -33.29 20.32
N VAL A 97 24.69 -33.62 20.14
CA VAL A 97 24.15 -34.44 19.04
C VAL A 97 22.96 -33.70 18.44
N ILE A 98 22.61 -34.01 17.19
CA ILE A 98 21.37 -33.51 16.57
C ILE A 98 20.30 -34.57 16.79
N ASP A 99 19.30 -34.18 17.58
CA ASP A 99 18.13 -34.99 17.81
C ASP A 99 17.12 -34.80 16.66
N GLU A 100 16.17 -35.71 16.52
CA GLU A 100 15.19 -35.64 15.41
C GLU A 100 14.30 -34.39 15.45
N ASP A 101 14.11 -33.78 16.61
CA ASP A 101 13.37 -32.51 16.84
C ASP A 101 14.28 -31.28 16.77
N GLU A 102 15.49 -31.43 16.27
CA GLU A 102 16.48 -30.37 16.05
C GLU A 102 16.90 -30.27 14.57
N ILE A 103 16.36 -31.15 13.72
CA ILE A 103 16.56 -31.10 12.27
C ILE A 103 15.81 -29.89 11.70
N LEU A 104 16.49 -29.13 10.82
CA LEU A 104 15.93 -27.93 10.20
C LEU A 104 15.38 -28.23 8.83
N ASN A 105 14.13 -27.80 8.62
CA ASN A 105 13.49 -27.67 7.32
C ASN A 105 13.49 -26.20 6.87
N TYR A 106 13.01 -25.90 5.67
CA TYR A 106 12.93 -24.54 5.19
C TYR A 106 11.56 -24.17 4.61
N ILE A 107 11.24 -22.90 4.69
CA ILE A 107 10.07 -22.29 4.07
C ILE A 107 10.53 -21.63 2.77
N GLU A 108 10.07 -22.15 1.63
CA GLU A 108 10.38 -21.58 0.31
C GLU A 108 9.53 -20.34 0.06
N MET A 109 10.15 -19.15 0.21
CA MET A 109 9.46 -17.87 0.08
C MET A 109 9.15 -17.47 -1.37
N LYS A 110 9.80 -18.06 -2.37
CA LYS A 110 9.67 -17.73 -3.79
C LYS A 110 8.35 -18.20 -4.42
N ASN A 111 7.57 -19.02 -3.76
CA ASN A 111 6.37 -19.64 -4.35
C ASN A 111 5.37 -18.62 -4.92
N GLY A 112 5.18 -17.47 -4.27
CA GLY A 112 4.32 -16.38 -4.76
C GLY A 112 4.81 -15.69 -6.03
N LEU A 113 6.06 -15.92 -6.42
CA LEU A 113 6.70 -15.32 -7.59
C LEU A 113 6.70 -16.23 -8.82
N LYS A 114 6.23 -17.49 -8.70
CA LYS A 114 6.26 -18.50 -9.79
C LYS A 114 5.74 -18.02 -11.14
N PRO A 115 4.71 -17.18 -11.23
CA PRO A 115 4.30 -16.65 -12.53
C PRO A 115 5.35 -15.79 -13.23
N PHE A 116 6.33 -15.27 -12.48
CA PHE A 116 7.34 -14.32 -12.92
C PHE A 116 8.77 -14.87 -12.89
N ILE A 117 9.00 -15.97 -12.17
CA ILE A 117 10.32 -16.61 -12.02
C ILE A 117 10.22 -18.06 -12.48
N LEU A 118 10.85 -18.37 -13.60
CA LEU A 118 10.81 -19.70 -14.23
C LEU A 118 11.71 -20.75 -13.54
N THR A 119 12.57 -20.37 -12.62
CA THR A 119 13.46 -21.30 -11.92
C THR A 119 12.78 -21.87 -10.68
N ASP A 120 12.22 -23.03 -10.80
CA ASP A 120 11.73 -23.86 -9.70
C ASP A 120 12.91 -24.59 -9.02
N SER A 121 13.81 -23.83 -8.41
CA SER A 121 14.88 -24.43 -7.62
C SER A 121 14.31 -24.70 -6.23
N LYS A 122 13.95 -25.95 -5.95
CA LYS A 122 13.70 -26.46 -4.60
C LYS A 122 14.99 -26.52 -3.76
N VAL A 123 15.79 -25.49 -3.86
CA VAL A 123 17.08 -25.37 -3.17
C VAL A 123 16.95 -24.22 -2.19
N PHE A 124 17.27 -24.49 -0.95
CA PHE A 124 17.34 -23.47 0.11
C PHE A 124 18.24 -22.30 -0.32
N ASN A 125 17.74 -21.10 -0.13
CA ASN A 125 18.48 -19.87 -0.39
C ASN A 125 18.52 -19.02 0.89
N PRO A 126 19.69 -18.88 1.54
CA PRO A 126 19.83 -18.16 2.80
C PRO A 126 19.41 -16.68 2.73
N ASP A 127 19.50 -16.04 1.56
CA ASP A 127 19.11 -14.65 1.37
C ASP A 127 17.58 -14.43 1.32
N MET A 128 16.81 -15.50 1.07
CA MET A 128 15.37 -15.39 0.81
C MET A 128 14.50 -16.27 1.70
N ASP A 129 14.96 -17.47 2.05
CA ASP A 129 14.17 -18.48 2.71
C ASP A 129 14.38 -18.46 4.23
N PHE A 130 13.47 -19.08 4.96
CA PHE A 130 13.56 -19.20 6.41
C PHE A 130 13.67 -20.66 6.81
N LEU A 131 14.41 -20.93 7.87
CA LEU A 131 14.55 -22.26 8.46
C LEU A 131 13.58 -22.44 9.62
N TYR A 132 13.09 -23.65 9.83
CA TYR A 132 12.26 -23.98 10.98
C TYR A 132 12.49 -25.43 11.46
N VAL A 133 12.16 -25.68 12.71
CA VAL A 133 12.10 -27.03 13.28
C VAL A 133 10.67 -27.54 13.11
N ASP A 134 10.51 -28.67 12.42
CA ASP A 134 9.23 -29.37 12.27
C ASP A 134 9.05 -30.34 13.45
N MET A 135 8.49 -29.86 14.56
CA MET A 135 8.39 -30.60 15.81
C MET A 135 7.49 -31.85 15.73
N ASN A 136 6.49 -31.80 14.86
CA ASN A 136 5.54 -32.92 14.70
C ASN A 136 5.75 -33.73 13.41
N LYS A 137 6.74 -33.36 12.58
CA LYS A 137 7.14 -34.04 11.35
C LYS A 137 6.04 -34.12 10.28
N ASN A 138 5.23 -33.07 10.17
CA ASN A 138 4.16 -33.00 9.19
C ASN A 138 4.57 -32.34 7.86
N GLY A 139 5.83 -31.88 7.73
CA GLY A 139 6.41 -31.30 6.54
C GLY A 139 6.07 -29.81 6.31
N LYS A 140 5.55 -29.14 7.31
CA LYS A 140 5.21 -27.70 7.28
C LYS A 140 5.45 -27.09 8.65
N ARG A 141 5.65 -25.78 8.70
CA ARG A 141 5.69 -25.05 9.96
C ARG A 141 4.28 -24.87 10.53
N ASP A 142 4.07 -25.27 11.78
CA ASP A 142 2.84 -25.03 12.52
C ASP A 142 2.95 -23.78 13.41
N TYR A 143 1.83 -23.04 13.54
CA TYR A 143 1.74 -21.77 14.26
C TYR A 143 0.31 -21.46 14.70
N GLY A 144 0.19 -20.50 15.61
CA GLY A 144 -1.08 -19.99 16.11
C GLY A 144 -1.75 -20.88 17.16
N GLU A 145 -2.84 -20.38 17.74
CA GLU A 145 -3.55 -21.07 18.83
C GLU A 145 -4.13 -22.43 18.42
N LEU A 146 -4.57 -22.57 17.16
CA LEU A 146 -5.13 -23.83 16.67
C LEU A 146 -4.10 -24.96 16.62
N ALA A 147 -2.82 -24.63 16.49
CA ALA A 147 -1.72 -25.57 16.56
C ALA A 147 -1.17 -25.74 17.99
N GLY A 148 -1.80 -25.10 18.98
CA GLY A 148 -1.44 -25.24 20.40
C GLY A 148 -0.40 -24.24 20.90
N PHE A 149 0.00 -23.27 20.09
CA PHE A 149 0.93 -22.22 20.49
C PHE A 149 0.21 -21.07 21.21
N THR A 150 0.98 -20.34 22.01
CA THR A 150 0.50 -19.23 22.83
C THR A 150 1.35 -17.99 22.61
N GLU A 151 0.94 -16.88 23.20
CA GLU A 151 1.68 -15.62 23.19
C GLU A 151 3.11 -15.74 23.80
N ALA A 152 3.35 -16.73 24.64
CA ALA A 152 4.66 -16.98 25.23
C ALA A 152 5.64 -17.70 24.28
N ASN A 153 5.15 -18.34 23.22
CA ASN A 153 6.00 -19.03 22.27
C ASN A 153 6.67 -18.02 21.32
N PRO A 154 8.00 -18.08 21.14
CA PRO A 154 8.67 -17.27 20.13
C PRO A 154 8.03 -17.47 18.75
N THR A 155 7.88 -16.39 18.00
CA THR A 155 7.28 -16.41 16.64
C THR A 155 5.88 -17.03 16.57
N TYR A 156 5.19 -17.22 17.72
CA TYR A 156 3.85 -17.79 17.83
C TYR A 156 3.68 -19.16 17.17
N GLY A 157 4.75 -19.95 17.08
CA GLY A 157 4.74 -21.23 16.40
C GLY A 157 6.02 -22.02 16.62
N GLU A 158 6.24 -23.01 15.77
CA GLU A 158 7.49 -23.75 15.73
C GLU A 158 8.68 -22.81 15.50
N PRO A 159 9.86 -23.11 16.08
CA PRO A 159 11.03 -22.24 16.03
C PRO A 159 11.43 -21.84 14.61
N LEU A 160 11.65 -20.54 14.40
CA LEU A 160 12.08 -19.95 13.14
C LEU A 160 13.50 -19.41 13.24
N PHE A 161 14.25 -19.54 12.13
CA PHE A 161 15.63 -19.04 12.04
C PHE A 161 15.86 -18.39 10.68
N ILE A 162 16.85 -17.50 10.63
CA ILE A 162 17.46 -16.98 9.41
C ILE A 162 18.92 -17.41 9.35
N ALA A 163 19.41 -17.67 8.15
CA ALA A 163 20.81 -17.99 7.89
C ALA A 163 21.63 -16.71 7.69
N ILE A 164 22.92 -16.77 8.07
CA ILE A 164 23.89 -15.70 7.87
C ILE A 164 24.90 -16.17 6.83
N ASP A 165 24.62 -15.91 5.56
CA ASP A 165 25.56 -16.13 4.45
C ASP A 165 26.62 -15.02 4.49
N LYS A 166 27.76 -15.29 5.14
CA LYS A 166 28.83 -14.31 5.34
C LYS A 166 29.65 -14.01 4.09
N ASN A 167 29.71 -14.98 3.19
CA ASN A 167 30.51 -14.88 1.97
C ASN A 167 29.68 -14.49 0.74
N HIS A 168 28.33 -14.39 0.88
CA HIS A 168 27.36 -14.02 -0.14
C HIS A 168 27.39 -14.91 -1.39
N ASN A 169 27.60 -16.22 -1.20
CA ASN A 169 27.58 -17.19 -2.29
C ASN A 169 26.20 -17.85 -2.50
N ASN A 170 25.18 -17.45 -1.74
CA ASN A 170 23.81 -17.98 -1.69
C ASN A 170 23.73 -19.44 -1.19
N LEU A 171 24.71 -19.87 -0.43
CA LEU A 171 24.70 -21.15 0.29
C LEU A 171 24.89 -20.85 1.77
N LEU A 172 24.54 -21.80 2.62
CA LEU A 172 24.91 -21.78 4.03
C LEU A 172 26.02 -22.79 4.23
N ASP A 173 27.26 -22.29 4.31
CA ASP A 173 28.47 -23.07 4.37
C ASP A 173 28.83 -23.47 5.81
N SER A 174 29.64 -24.52 5.95
CA SER A 174 30.19 -24.91 7.24
C SER A 174 31.03 -23.77 7.85
N GLY A 175 30.68 -23.38 9.09
CA GLY A 175 31.27 -22.24 9.81
C GLY A 175 30.48 -20.94 9.71
N GLU A 176 29.40 -20.93 8.98
CA GLU A 176 28.38 -19.86 9.01
C GLU A 176 27.35 -20.17 10.09
N GLU A 177 26.57 -19.15 10.45
CA GLU A 177 25.68 -19.20 11.60
C GLU A 177 24.22 -19.04 11.19
N ILE A 178 23.32 -19.47 12.06
CA ILE A 178 21.90 -19.16 12.01
C ILE A 178 21.49 -18.37 13.25
N VAL A 179 20.43 -17.56 13.12
CA VAL A 179 19.88 -16.76 14.22
C VAL A 179 18.42 -17.12 14.40
N ALA A 180 18.02 -17.40 15.62
CA ALA A 180 16.63 -17.61 15.97
C ALA A 180 15.85 -16.28 15.89
N LEU A 181 14.72 -16.30 15.22
CA LEU A 181 13.73 -15.23 15.28
C LEU A 181 12.93 -15.37 16.59
N LYS A 182 12.56 -14.26 17.21
CA LYS A 182 11.89 -14.32 18.50
C LYS A 182 10.74 -13.33 18.64
N THR A 183 11.05 -12.05 18.76
CA THR A 183 10.06 -11.02 19.12
C THR A 183 9.35 -10.51 17.87
N SER A 184 8.02 -10.48 17.90
CA SER A 184 7.24 -9.84 16.82
C SER A 184 7.53 -8.35 16.73
N LYS A 185 7.64 -7.81 15.51
CA LYS A 185 7.75 -6.37 15.24
C LYS A 185 6.44 -5.62 15.46
N ILE A 186 5.33 -6.36 15.55
CA ILE A 186 3.98 -5.81 15.72
C ILE A 186 3.72 -5.64 17.22
N ARG A 187 3.41 -4.40 17.64
CA ARG A 187 3.11 -4.07 19.04
C ARG A 187 1.63 -4.24 19.38
N ALA A 188 0.78 -3.78 18.48
CA ALA A 188 -0.66 -3.82 18.66
C ALA A 188 -1.38 -3.80 17.31
N VAL A 189 -2.55 -4.41 17.28
CA VAL A 189 -3.48 -4.39 16.15
C VAL A 189 -4.86 -4.00 16.66
N ARG A 190 -5.47 -2.97 16.05
CA ARG A 190 -6.89 -2.69 16.19
C ARG A 190 -7.63 -3.44 15.09
N GLU A 191 -8.40 -4.43 15.48
CA GLU A 191 -9.18 -5.26 14.56
C GLU A 191 -10.34 -4.47 13.91
N LYS A 192 -10.93 -5.07 12.88
CA LYS A 192 -12.07 -4.51 12.11
C LYS A 192 -13.29 -4.21 12.98
N ASP A 193 -13.48 -4.95 14.07
CA ASP A 193 -14.57 -4.74 15.04
C ASP A 193 -14.22 -3.74 16.16
N GLY A 194 -13.00 -3.20 16.16
CA GLY A 194 -12.48 -2.29 17.17
C GLY A 194 -11.74 -2.97 18.33
N THR A 195 -11.71 -4.30 18.40
CA THR A 195 -10.91 -5.04 19.40
C THR A 195 -9.43 -4.72 19.23
N ILE A 196 -8.72 -4.55 20.35
CA ILE A 196 -7.27 -4.26 20.32
C ILE A 196 -6.52 -5.47 20.83
N ARG A 197 -5.65 -6.02 19.98
CA ARG A 197 -4.70 -7.11 20.29
C ARG A 197 -3.32 -6.54 20.58
N ARG A 198 -2.60 -7.13 21.54
CA ARG A 198 -1.29 -6.61 21.96
C ARG A 198 -0.26 -7.72 22.10
N ARG A 199 0.95 -7.44 21.65
CA ARG A 199 2.12 -8.32 21.86
C ARG A 199 2.33 -8.57 23.34
N GLY A 200 2.56 -9.86 23.70
CA GLY A 200 2.73 -10.32 25.08
C GLY A 200 1.43 -10.49 25.86
N ILE A 201 0.27 -10.25 25.22
CA ILE A 201 -1.06 -10.43 25.83
C ILE A 201 -1.91 -11.37 24.98
N ASP A 202 -2.22 -10.98 23.75
CA ASP A 202 -3.17 -11.69 22.91
C ASP A 202 -2.99 -11.41 21.40
N LEU A 203 -1.81 -10.94 20.95
CA LEU A 203 -1.53 -10.64 19.54
C LEU A 203 -1.69 -11.88 18.65
N ILE A 204 -1.36 -13.07 19.18
CA ILE A 204 -1.54 -14.35 18.48
C ILE A 204 -2.98 -14.58 17.98
N LYS A 205 -3.98 -13.89 18.55
CA LYS A 205 -5.40 -13.98 18.19
C LYS A 205 -5.83 -13.02 17.07
N THR A 206 -4.88 -12.26 16.52
CA THR A 206 -5.18 -11.32 15.43
C THR A 206 -5.78 -12.04 14.23
N GLU A 207 -6.82 -11.44 13.63
CA GLU A 207 -7.45 -11.96 12.42
C GLU A 207 -6.45 -12.04 11.27
N VAL A 208 -6.51 -13.12 10.52
CA VAL A 208 -5.63 -13.33 9.35
C VAL A 208 -5.94 -12.29 8.26
N ASP A 209 -4.90 -11.67 7.72
CA ASP A 209 -5.03 -10.79 6.55
C ASP A 209 -5.41 -11.60 5.29
N THR A 210 -6.68 -11.58 4.96
CA THR A 210 -7.22 -12.30 3.79
C THR A 210 -7.00 -11.55 2.48
N ILE A 211 -6.73 -10.23 2.54
CA ILE A 211 -6.50 -9.37 1.37
C ILE A 211 -5.02 -9.42 0.98
N GLY A 212 -4.12 -9.28 1.94
CA GLY A 212 -2.66 -9.29 1.76
C GLY A 212 -2.08 -7.93 1.37
N HIS A 213 -2.89 -6.85 1.35
CA HIS A 213 -2.45 -5.51 0.99
C HIS A 213 -1.56 -4.94 2.11
N GLY A 214 -2.06 -4.88 3.36
CA GLY A 214 -1.27 -4.37 4.48
C GLY A 214 -0.06 -5.23 4.81
N THR A 215 -0.14 -6.57 4.60
CA THR A 215 1.04 -7.45 4.66
C THR A 215 2.13 -7.00 3.68
N GLY A 216 1.75 -6.63 2.45
CA GLY A 216 2.67 -6.11 1.44
C GLY A 216 3.29 -4.77 1.82
N VAL A 217 2.48 -3.83 2.29
CA VAL A 217 2.90 -2.51 2.78
C VAL A 217 3.89 -2.63 3.94
N CYS A 218 3.54 -3.43 4.97
CA CYS A 218 4.39 -3.68 6.13
C CYS A 218 5.71 -4.37 5.76
N GLY A 219 5.71 -5.23 4.73
CA GLY A 219 6.93 -5.84 4.20
C GLY A 219 7.91 -4.80 3.66
N ILE A 220 7.42 -3.78 2.94
CA ILE A 220 8.25 -2.66 2.46
C ILE A 220 8.77 -1.82 3.65
N LEU A 221 7.95 -1.61 4.67
CA LEU A 221 8.33 -0.82 5.85
C LEU A 221 9.40 -1.51 6.69
N VAL A 222 9.11 -2.71 7.19
CA VAL A 222 9.87 -3.33 8.28
C VAL A 222 10.26 -4.79 8.02
N GLY A 223 9.91 -5.37 6.87
CA GLY A 223 10.17 -6.78 6.62
C GLY A 223 11.64 -7.18 6.79
N GLY A 224 11.93 -8.40 7.24
CA GLY A 224 13.28 -8.99 7.29
C GLY A 224 14.26 -8.31 8.25
N THR A 225 15.55 -8.58 8.07
CA THR A 225 16.63 -8.15 8.99
C THR A 225 17.79 -7.55 8.22
N ALA A 226 18.08 -6.27 8.46
CA ALA A 226 19.21 -5.57 7.84
C ALA A 226 20.56 -6.23 8.21
N GLY A 227 21.45 -6.32 7.23
CA GLY A 227 22.81 -6.86 7.42
C GLY A 227 22.87 -8.38 7.53
N ILE A 228 21.74 -9.08 7.46
CA ILE A 228 21.67 -10.55 7.40
C ILE A 228 20.96 -10.96 6.12
N GLN A 229 19.71 -10.50 5.91
CA GLN A 229 18.94 -10.85 4.73
C GLN A 229 19.14 -9.80 3.65
N LYS A 230 19.27 -10.24 2.42
CA LYS A 230 19.34 -9.37 1.24
C LYS A 230 18.05 -8.62 1.00
N ILE A 231 16.93 -9.26 1.32
CA ILE A 231 15.59 -8.69 1.17
C ILE A 231 15.09 -8.26 2.54
N HIS A 232 15.03 -6.96 2.74
CA HIS A 232 14.49 -6.38 3.97
C HIS A 232 13.77 -5.06 3.68
N GLY A 233 12.92 -4.64 4.59
CA GLY A 233 12.24 -3.35 4.57
C GLY A 233 13.20 -2.19 4.77
N ILE A 234 12.67 -0.97 4.62
CA ILE A 234 13.45 0.27 4.70
C ILE A 234 13.89 0.56 6.13
N ALA A 235 13.02 0.27 7.09
CA ALA A 235 13.24 0.48 8.52
C ALA A 235 13.03 -0.85 9.30
N PRO A 236 13.87 -1.88 9.04
CA PRO A 236 13.59 -3.25 9.51
C PRO A 236 13.60 -3.44 11.01
N ASP A 237 14.15 -2.49 11.78
CA ASP A 237 14.13 -2.52 13.25
C ASP A 237 13.06 -1.58 13.85
N ALA A 238 12.18 -0.98 13.04
CA ALA A 238 11.03 -0.26 13.54
C ALA A 238 9.93 -1.23 14.00
N GLU A 239 9.06 -0.75 14.89
CA GLU A 239 7.89 -1.49 15.35
C GLU A 239 6.62 -0.99 14.67
N LEU A 240 5.60 -1.84 14.57
CA LEU A 240 4.32 -1.56 13.94
C LEU A 240 3.16 -1.50 14.95
N VAL A 241 2.25 -0.59 14.70
CA VAL A 241 0.90 -0.55 15.28
C VAL A 241 -0.09 -0.46 14.12
N LEU A 242 -1.02 -1.40 14.00
CA LEU A 242 -1.93 -1.46 12.88
C LEU A 242 -3.37 -1.15 13.27
N ALA A 243 -4.10 -0.53 12.35
CA ALA A 243 -5.54 -0.34 12.44
C ALA A 243 -6.19 -0.91 11.18
N ASN A 244 -6.87 -2.06 11.35
CA ASN A 244 -7.44 -2.83 10.25
C ASN A 244 -8.74 -2.22 9.76
N ILE A 245 -8.81 -1.90 8.45
CA ILE A 245 -9.97 -1.33 7.79
C ILE A 245 -11.02 -2.42 7.61
N LYS A 246 -12.25 -2.11 8.01
CA LYS A 246 -13.40 -2.91 7.66
C LYS A 246 -13.94 -2.43 6.33
N TYR A 247 -13.67 -3.17 5.28
CA TYR A 247 -14.27 -2.94 3.97
C TYR A 247 -15.73 -3.39 4.01
N ASP A 248 -16.61 -2.43 4.24
CA ASP A 248 -18.05 -2.66 4.21
C ASP A 248 -18.59 -2.16 2.86
N TYR A 249 -19.02 -3.09 2.03
CA TYR A 249 -19.60 -2.80 0.71
C TYR A 249 -21.03 -2.22 0.78
N THR A 250 -21.45 -1.80 1.97
CA THR A 250 -22.75 -1.13 2.13
C THR A 250 -22.65 0.36 1.80
N PRO A 251 -23.73 0.98 1.27
CA PRO A 251 -23.76 2.40 0.94
C PRO A 251 -23.57 3.36 2.13
N ARG A 252 -23.46 2.83 3.34
CA ARG A 252 -23.16 3.59 4.55
C ARG A 252 -21.74 3.27 4.98
N PHE A 253 -20.78 3.98 4.41
CA PHE A 253 -19.45 4.05 5.01
C PHE A 253 -19.60 4.53 6.45
N VAL A 254 -19.48 3.62 7.39
CA VAL A 254 -19.25 4.02 8.77
C VAL A 254 -17.83 4.57 8.78
N ARG A 255 -17.69 5.88 8.94
CA ARG A 255 -16.39 6.55 9.04
C ARG A 255 -15.64 6.00 10.25
N GLN A 256 -14.77 5.04 10.02
CA GLN A 256 -13.96 4.39 11.05
C GLN A 256 -12.59 5.07 11.22
N PHE A 257 -12.18 5.85 10.23
CA PHE A 257 -10.85 6.47 10.18
C PHE A 257 -10.55 7.44 11.34
N PRO A 258 -11.49 8.26 11.83
CA PRO A 258 -11.25 9.08 13.01
C PRO A 258 -10.84 8.26 14.23
N ASP A 259 -11.51 7.14 14.48
CA ASP A 259 -11.19 6.28 15.61
C ASP A 259 -9.86 5.52 15.42
N MET A 260 -9.52 5.16 14.20
CA MET A 260 -8.22 4.58 13.87
C MET A 260 -7.09 5.57 14.11
N LEU A 261 -7.22 6.81 13.65
CA LEU A 261 -6.25 7.87 13.90
C LEU A 261 -6.09 8.19 15.40
N ARG A 262 -7.19 8.22 16.14
CA ARG A 262 -7.16 8.39 17.62
C ARG A 262 -6.49 7.20 18.32
N PHE A 263 -6.73 5.98 17.83
CA PHE A 263 -6.04 4.79 18.33
C PHE A 263 -4.53 4.90 18.12
N LEU A 264 -4.06 5.19 16.90
CA LEU A 264 -2.64 5.36 16.61
C LEU A 264 -2.00 6.46 17.48
N ARG A 265 -2.71 7.58 17.68
CA ARG A 265 -2.29 8.66 18.61
C ARG A 265 -2.13 8.14 20.05
N THR A 266 -3.07 7.31 20.54
CA THR A 266 -3.02 6.72 21.87
C THR A 266 -1.84 5.76 22.03
N GLU A 267 -1.51 5.02 20.97
CA GLU A 267 -0.35 4.12 20.92
C GLU A 267 0.98 4.86 20.80
N LYS A 268 0.96 6.20 20.66
CA LYS A 268 2.13 7.08 20.57
C LYS A 268 3.04 6.69 19.40
N VAL A 269 2.47 6.52 18.22
CA VAL A 269 3.25 6.28 17.02
C VAL A 269 4.03 7.54 16.62
N ASP A 270 5.19 7.36 16.02
CA ASP A 270 6.02 8.44 15.49
C ASP A 270 5.61 8.86 14.10
N ILE A 271 5.08 7.91 13.34
CA ILE A 271 4.71 8.03 11.94
C ILE A 271 3.34 7.39 11.76
N VAL A 272 2.48 7.99 10.95
CA VAL A 272 1.24 7.38 10.45
C VAL A 272 1.38 7.21 8.96
N LEU A 273 1.21 5.98 8.49
CA LEU A 273 1.00 5.64 7.10
C LEU A 273 -0.48 5.33 6.91
N PHE A 274 -1.11 5.95 5.91
CA PHE A 274 -2.52 5.79 5.65
C PHE A 274 -2.70 5.25 4.22
N GLU A 275 -3.05 3.98 4.10
CA GLU A 275 -3.00 3.20 2.87
C GLU A 275 -4.38 2.82 2.32
N ASP A 276 -5.34 3.70 2.51
CA ASP A 276 -6.62 3.63 1.82
C ASP A 276 -6.88 4.89 1.00
N GLY A 277 -7.80 4.83 0.05
CA GLY A 277 -8.10 5.95 -0.81
C GLY A 277 -9.57 5.99 -1.22
N GLU A 278 -10.22 7.10 -0.89
CA GLU A 278 -11.60 7.40 -1.23
C GLU A 278 -11.67 8.58 -2.19
N TRP A 279 -12.62 8.54 -3.13
CA TRP A 279 -12.81 9.62 -4.10
C TRP A 279 -14.28 9.99 -4.35
N ALA A 280 -15.21 9.06 -4.14
CA ALA A 280 -16.63 9.34 -4.23
C ALA A 280 -17.18 9.67 -2.84
N TYR A 281 -18.06 10.68 -2.76
CA TYR A 281 -18.68 11.17 -1.53
C TYR A 281 -17.73 11.86 -0.53
N GLU A 282 -16.53 12.18 -0.97
CA GLU A 282 -15.57 12.97 -0.20
C GLU A 282 -15.48 14.39 -0.74
N PHE A 283 -15.30 15.38 0.16
CA PHE A 283 -15.17 16.78 -0.25
C PHE A 283 -13.82 17.09 -0.92
N MET A 284 -12.82 16.27 -0.70
CA MET A 284 -11.48 16.37 -1.30
C MET A 284 -10.83 17.75 -1.10
N ASP A 285 -11.19 18.46 -0.04
CA ASP A 285 -10.78 19.84 0.20
C ASP A 285 -10.04 20.06 1.54
N GLY A 286 -9.75 19.00 2.26
CA GLY A 286 -9.02 19.03 3.53
C GLY A 286 -9.88 19.41 4.73
N SER A 287 -11.21 19.26 4.67
CA SER A 287 -12.14 19.69 5.72
C SER A 287 -12.92 18.59 6.41
N THR A 288 -12.75 17.33 6.01
CA THR A 288 -13.39 16.21 6.72
C THR A 288 -12.78 16.00 8.11
N GLU A 289 -13.46 15.30 8.99
CA GLU A 289 -12.96 15.04 10.34
C GLU A 289 -11.61 14.32 10.31
N GLU A 290 -11.46 13.35 9.44
CA GLU A 290 -10.24 12.56 9.25
C GLU A 290 -9.08 13.42 8.74
N GLU A 291 -9.34 14.33 7.78
CA GLU A 291 -8.34 15.25 7.27
C GLU A 291 -7.92 16.27 8.33
N LEU A 292 -8.85 16.74 9.15
CA LEU A 292 -8.54 17.63 10.28
C LEU A 292 -7.73 16.92 11.36
N LEU A 293 -8.06 15.67 11.71
CA LEU A 293 -7.25 14.84 12.61
C LEU A 293 -5.85 14.58 12.06
N THR A 294 -5.73 14.29 10.77
CA THR A 294 -4.43 14.19 10.10
C THR A 294 -3.58 15.46 10.28
N ASN A 295 -4.21 16.62 10.13
CA ASN A 295 -3.55 17.91 10.35
C ASN A 295 -3.19 18.15 11.84
N GLU A 296 -3.98 17.62 12.78
CA GLU A 296 -3.67 17.68 14.22
C GLU A 296 -2.46 16.82 14.56
N LEU A 297 -2.43 15.57 14.11
CA LEU A 297 -1.30 14.65 14.32
C LEU A 297 0.01 15.26 13.79
N ALA A 298 -0.03 15.85 12.60
CA ALA A 298 1.14 16.52 12.02
C ALA A 298 1.62 17.70 12.87
N ARG A 299 0.70 18.49 13.46
CA ARG A 299 1.04 19.60 14.39
C ARG A 299 1.65 19.09 15.71
N GLU A 300 1.30 17.88 16.13
CA GLU A 300 1.87 17.21 17.31
C GLU A 300 3.27 16.62 17.03
N GLY A 301 3.74 16.68 15.78
CA GLY A 301 5.06 16.18 15.37
C GLY A 301 5.06 14.76 14.84
N ILE A 302 3.89 14.12 14.73
CA ILE A 302 3.74 12.82 14.07
C ILE A 302 3.85 13.05 12.56
N ILE A 303 4.67 12.26 11.87
CA ILE A 303 4.81 12.36 10.42
C ILE A 303 3.68 11.58 9.79
N VAL A 304 2.83 12.23 8.99
CA VAL A 304 1.70 11.58 8.30
C VAL A 304 1.98 11.49 6.81
N VAL A 305 1.92 10.28 6.28
CA VAL A 305 2.19 9.93 4.89
C VAL A 305 0.98 9.18 4.33
N GLY A 306 0.63 9.43 3.07
CA GLY A 306 -0.41 8.69 2.37
C GLY A 306 -0.12 8.55 0.89
N GLY A 307 -0.62 7.50 0.27
CA GLY A 307 -0.58 7.33 -1.18
C GLY A 307 -1.44 8.38 -1.89
N ALA A 308 -0.98 8.90 -3.02
CA ALA A 308 -1.76 9.86 -3.82
C ALA A 308 -3.03 9.24 -4.44
N GLY A 309 -3.17 7.90 -4.34
CA GLY A 309 -4.24 7.14 -4.95
C GLY A 309 -3.91 6.63 -6.35
N ASN A 310 -4.73 5.70 -6.85
CA ASN A 310 -4.50 5.02 -8.12
C ASN A 310 -5.58 5.37 -9.17
N LEU A 311 -6.19 6.55 -9.07
CA LEU A 311 -7.37 6.95 -9.83
C LEU A 311 -7.05 7.47 -11.23
N ALA A 312 -5.84 7.94 -11.50
CA ALA A 312 -5.45 8.38 -12.83
C ALA A 312 -5.59 7.23 -13.83
N SER A 313 -5.94 7.56 -15.08
CA SER A 313 -6.26 6.62 -16.15
C SER A 313 -7.48 5.69 -15.90
N GLY A 314 -8.09 5.72 -14.71
CA GLY A 314 -9.28 4.93 -14.36
C GLY A 314 -10.58 5.41 -15.03
N LYS A 315 -10.55 6.59 -15.68
CA LYS A 315 -11.73 7.23 -16.31
C LYS A 315 -12.91 7.43 -15.36
N MET A 316 -12.65 7.52 -14.06
CA MET A 316 -13.65 7.73 -13.02
C MET A 316 -13.74 9.18 -12.57
N HIS A 317 -12.96 10.07 -13.17
CA HIS A 317 -12.91 11.49 -12.84
C HIS A 317 -13.05 12.36 -14.09
N ILE A 318 -13.83 13.45 -13.96
CA ILE A 318 -13.97 14.50 -14.97
C ILE A 318 -13.76 15.89 -14.36
N ILE A 319 -13.21 16.81 -15.15
CA ILE A 319 -13.16 18.24 -14.83
C ILE A 319 -13.74 19.02 -16.01
N ASP A 320 -14.64 19.94 -15.73
CA ASP A 320 -15.17 20.85 -16.77
C ASP A 320 -15.36 22.27 -16.25
N THR A 321 -15.28 23.23 -17.16
CA THR A 321 -15.62 24.65 -16.90
C THR A 321 -17.03 24.92 -17.39
N LEU A 322 -17.91 25.21 -16.45
CA LEU A 322 -19.29 25.54 -16.72
C LEU A 322 -19.44 27.05 -17.00
N LYS A 323 -20.24 27.40 -18.01
CA LYS A 323 -20.65 28.77 -18.31
C LYS A 323 -22.10 28.99 -17.93
N SER A 324 -22.38 30.17 -17.40
CA SER A 324 -23.73 30.59 -17.01
C SER A 324 -24.76 30.32 -18.08
N GLY A 325 -25.89 29.74 -17.70
CA GLY A 325 -27.04 29.44 -18.57
C GLY A 325 -26.84 28.27 -19.54
N LYS A 326 -25.64 27.66 -19.62
CA LYS A 326 -25.37 26.53 -20.51
C LYS A 326 -25.72 25.19 -19.82
N ILE A 327 -26.02 24.19 -20.65
CA ILE A 327 -26.26 22.82 -20.24
C ILE A 327 -25.10 21.97 -20.76
N TYR A 328 -24.55 21.15 -19.87
CA TYR A 328 -23.48 20.20 -20.15
C TYR A 328 -24.00 18.79 -19.89
N SER A 329 -23.57 17.81 -20.67
CA SER A 329 -24.02 16.43 -20.50
C SER A 329 -22.80 15.50 -20.38
N TYR A 330 -22.78 14.68 -19.34
CA TYR A 330 -21.73 13.72 -19.04
C TYR A 330 -22.31 12.32 -19.07
N ALA A 331 -21.87 11.54 -20.05
CA ALA A 331 -22.26 10.14 -20.15
C ALA A 331 -21.30 9.25 -19.37
N PHE A 332 -21.82 8.18 -18.79
CA PHE A 332 -21.03 7.13 -18.17
C PHE A 332 -21.64 5.76 -18.50
N THR A 333 -20.87 4.70 -18.34
CA THR A 333 -21.33 3.34 -18.52
C THR A 333 -21.07 2.51 -17.27
N CYS A 334 -22.06 1.69 -16.94
CA CYS A 334 -21.96 0.66 -15.92
C CYS A 334 -21.98 -0.70 -16.62
N PRO A 335 -20.98 -1.57 -16.44
CA PRO A 335 -21.08 -2.96 -16.88
C PRO A 335 -22.08 -3.73 -16.00
N ASP A 336 -22.64 -4.82 -16.49
CA ASP A 336 -23.58 -5.66 -15.71
C ASP A 336 -22.88 -6.38 -14.55
N LEU A 337 -21.63 -6.77 -14.77
CA LEU A 337 -20.79 -7.42 -13.78
C LEU A 337 -19.48 -6.67 -13.61
N VAL A 338 -19.02 -6.54 -12.39
CA VAL A 338 -17.70 -6.01 -12.02
C VAL A 338 -17.03 -6.98 -11.06
N LYS A 339 -15.83 -7.48 -11.43
CA LYS A 339 -15.11 -8.50 -10.64
C LYS A 339 -16.03 -9.67 -10.22
N GLU A 340 -16.78 -10.21 -11.17
CA GLU A 340 -17.71 -11.33 -10.98
C GLU A 340 -18.92 -11.05 -10.06
N LYS A 341 -19.11 -9.78 -9.62
CA LYS A 341 -20.28 -9.36 -8.84
C LYS A 341 -21.27 -8.62 -9.72
N THR A 342 -22.56 -8.78 -9.44
CA THR A 342 -23.61 -7.94 -10.05
C THR A 342 -23.34 -6.48 -9.71
N ASN A 343 -23.30 -5.62 -10.71
CA ASN A 343 -23.15 -4.18 -10.54
C ASN A 343 -24.53 -3.57 -10.23
N ASP A 344 -24.94 -3.64 -8.99
CA ASP A 344 -26.28 -3.28 -8.51
C ASP A 344 -26.41 -1.84 -8.02
N TYR A 345 -25.27 -1.11 -7.92
CA TYR A 345 -25.28 0.32 -7.63
C TYR A 345 -24.08 1.08 -8.21
N VAL A 346 -24.25 2.39 -8.40
CA VAL A 346 -23.18 3.34 -8.68
C VAL A 346 -23.34 4.56 -7.77
N PHE A 347 -22.19 5.03 -7.25
CA PHE A 347 -22.08 6.30 -6.53
C PHE A 347 -21.45 7.34 -7.44
N ILE A 348 -22.04 8.54 -7.45
CA ILE A 348 -21.55 9.67 -8.23
C ILE A 348 -21.56 10.90 -7.34
N SER A 349 -20.46 11.65 -7.34
CA SER A 349 -20.39 12.95 -6.69
C SER A 349 -19.91 14.02 -7.66
N PHE A 350 -20.52 15.18 -7.57
CA PHE A 350 -20.07 16.39 -8.24
C PHE A 350 -19.69 17.44 -7.21
N LEU A 351 -18.50 18.02 -7.37
CA LEU A 351 -17.94 19.03 -6.47
C LEU A 351 -17.75 20.35 -7.21
N TRP A 352 -18.03 21.47 -6.53
CA TRP A 352 -17.73 22.82 -7.01
C TRP A 352 -17.54 23.79 -5.85
N LYS A 353 -16.88 24.95 -6.09
CA LYS A 353 -16.45 25.86 -5.01
C LYS A 353 -17.42 26.97 -4.65
N ASN A 354 -18.40 27.27 -5.48
CA ASN A 354 -19.36 28.34 -5.21
C ASN A 354 -20.69 27.79 -4.63
N PRO A 355 -20.92 27.85 -3.30
CA PRO A 355 -22.16 27.35 -2.70
C PRO A 355 -23.43 28.10 -3.16
N SER A 356 -23.29 29.33 -3.66
CA SER A 356 -24.41 30.11 -4.17
C SER A 356 -24.80 29.70 -5.60
N ASN A 357 -23.94 28.99 -6.30
CA ASN A 357 -24.25 28.44 -7.61
C ASN A 357 -25.07 27.14 -7.45
N PHE A 358 -26.37 27.24 -7.68
CA PHE A 358 -27.28 26.10 -7.63
C PHE A 358 -27.25 25.38 -8.98
N LEU A 359 -26.34 24.42 -9.09
CA LEU A 359 -26.31 23.51 -10.25
C LEU A 359 -27.59 22.68 -10.28
N SER A 360 -28.18 22.53 -11.45
CA SER A 360 -29.39 21.74 -11.68
C SER A 360 -29.01 20.47 -12.47
N PHE A 361 -29.36 19.31 -11.95
CA PHE A 361 -28.99 18.01 -12.48
C PHE A 361 -30.21 17.26 -13.01
N VAL A 362 -30.11 16.68 -14.21
CA VAL A 362 -31.11 15.80 -14.81
C VAL A 362 -30.43 14.47 -15.16
N ILE A 363 -30.96 13.38 -14.66
CA ILE A 363 -30.45 12.02 -14.91
C ILE A 363 -31.26 11.38 -16.02
N GLU A 364 -30.58 10.74 -16.95
CA GLU A 364 -31.17 9.94 -18.03
C GLU A 364 -30.70 8.49 -17.90
N THR A 365 -31.65 7.57 -17.86
CA THR A 365 -31.43 6.13 -17.71
C THR A 365 -31.00 5.49 -19.03
N PRO A 366 -30.50 4.24 -19.04
CA PRO A 366 -30.18 3.51 -20.27
C PRO A 366 -31.34 3.32 -21.23
N ASP A 367 -32.57 3.25 -20.72
CA ASP A 367 -33.81 3.15 -21.49
C ASP A 367 -34.44 4.50 -21.87
N GLY A 368 -33.73 5.62 -21.61
CA GLY A 368 -34.09 6.96 -22.06
C GLY A 368 -35.08 7.71 -21.17
N LEU A 369 -35.40 7.20 -19.98
CA LEU A 369 -36.21 7.95 -19.02
C LEU A 369 -35.40 9.12 -18.43
N ARG A 370 -36.06 10.25 -18.20
CA ARG A 370 -35.43 11.45 -17.66
C ARG A 370 -36.07 11.89 -16.35
N SER A 371 -35.23 12.26 -15.40
CA SER A 371 -35.68 12.81 -14.12
C SER A 371 -36.18 14.26 -14.26
N GLN A 372 -36.92 14.74 -13.25
CA GLN A 372 -37.05 16.16 -13.03
C GLN A 372 -35.70 16.76 -12.59
N PRO A 373 -35.48 18.06 -12.80
CA PRO A 373 -34.26 18.70 -12.34
C PRO A 373 -34.12 18.68 -10.80
N VAL A 374 -32.95 18.31 -10.32
CA VAL A 374 -32.57 18.28 -8.89
C VAL A 374 -31.46 19.30 -8.65
N SER A 375 -31.57 20.16 -7.64
CA SER A 375 -30.56 21.18 -7.34
C SER A 375 -30.24 21.34 -5.84
N GLN A 376 -31.08 20.82 -4.96
CA GLN A 376 -30.93 20.98 -3.49
C GLN A 376 -31.68 19.91 -2.72
N GLY A 377 -31.43 19.84 -1.43
CA GLY A 377 -32.07 18.92 -0.50
C GLY A 377 -31.41 17.56 -0.45
N ALA A 378 -32.06 16.65 0.25
CA ALA A 378 -31.71 15.24 0.35
C ALA A 378 -33.01 14.45 0.30
N ASP A 379 -33.15 13.59 -0.71
CA ASP A 379 -34.35 12.79 -0.94
C ASP A 379 -34.05 11.66 -1.92
N TYR A 380 -35.08 10.94 -2.35
CA TYR A 380 -34.99 9.95 -3.42
C TYR A 380 -36.18 10.05 -4.37
N PHE A 381 -36.01 9.53 -5.57
CA PHE A 381 -37.11 9.37 -6.53
C PHE A 381 -36.95 8.07 -7.33
N LYS A 382 -38.04 7.60 -7.89
CA LYS A 382 -38.05 6.47 -8.81
C LYS A 382 -38.06 6.98 -10.25
N LEU A 383 -37.30 6.29 -11.10
CA LEU A 383 -37.25 6.53 -12.53
C LEU A 383 -37.30 5.18 -13.26
N GLY A 384 -38.52 4.73 -13.62
CA GLY A 384 -38.76 3.34 -14.00
C GLY A 384 -38.48 2.40 -12.82
N ASP A 385 -37.64 1.39 -13.03
CA ASP A 385 -37.21 0.42 -11.99
C ASP A 385 -36.04 0.93 -11.13
N TYR A 386 -35.47 2.07 -11.49
CA TYR A 386 -34.35 2.63 -10.79
C TYR A 386 -34.77 3.46 -9.59
N LEU A 387 -34.00 3.33 -8.51
CA LEU A 387 -34.10 4.11 -7.29
C LEU A 387 -32.89 5.02 -7.21
N ILE A 388 -33.12 6.33 -7.18
CA ILE A 388 -32.07 7.34 -7.21
C ILE A 388 -32.17 8.16 -5.94
N TYR A 389 -31.18 8.00 -5.05
CA TYR A 389 -30.99 8.84 -3.89
C TYR A 389 -30.07 10.02 -4.25
N TYR A 390 -30.33 11.17 -3.67
CA TYR A 390 -29.47 12.34 -3.83
C TYR A 390 -29.38 13.16 -2.56
N SER A 391 -28.26 13.86 -2.39
CA SER A 391 -28.11 14.88 -1.36
C SER A 391 -27.16 15.98 -1.81
N ARG A 392 -27.45 17.22 -1.38
CA ARG A 392 -26.56 18.36 -1.53
C ARG A 392 -26.00 18.74 -0.18
N GLU A 393 -24.68 18.80 -0.08
CA GLU A 393 -23.94 19.12 1.14
C GLU A 393 -22.92 20.22 0.86
N ILE A 394 -22.51 20.95 1.90
CA ILE A 394 -21.49 22.00 1.81
C ILE A 394 -20.46 21.76 2.89
N SER A 395 -19.19 21.72 2.50
CA SER A 395 -18.08 21.57 3.43
C SER A 395 -17.81 22.84 4.26
N PRO A 396 -17.11 22.76 5.39
CA PRO A 396 -16.61 23.92 6.12
C PRO A 396 -15.74 24.87 5.29
N ARG A 397 -15.17 24.39 4.17
CA ARG A 397 -14.36 25.17 3.21
C ARG A 397 -15.13 25.66 1.98
N ASN A 398 -16.46 25.65 2.05
CA ASN A 398 -17.36 26.09 0.97
C ASN A 398 -17.22 25.27 -0.32
N THR A 399 -16.84 24.02 -0.25
CA THR A 399 -17.00 23.09 -1.35
C THR A 399 -18.40 22.51 -1.30
N THR A 400 -19.17 22.68 -2.37
CA THR A 400 -20.47 22.04 -2.50
C THR A 400 -20.31 20.69 -3.14
N MET A 401 -21.04 19.71 -2.64
CA MET A 401 -21.11 18.34 -3.18
C MET A 401 -22.56 17.98 -3.45
N MET A 402 -22.84 17.53 -4.68
CA MET A 402 -24.08 16.83 -5.03
C MET A 402 -23.74 15.34 -5.18
N LYS A 403 -24.40 14.53 -4.39
CA LYS A 403 -24.25 13.06 -4.38
C LYS A 403 -25.44 12.42 -5.08
N PHE A 404 -25.17 11.35 -5.81
CA PHE A 404 -26.18 10.45 -6.35
C PHE A 404 -25.79 9.00 -6.05
N GLN A 405 -26.75 8.22 -5.56
CA GLN A 405 -26.66 6.78 -5.53
C GLN A 405 -27.76 6.22 -6.43
N ILE A 406 -27.39 5.43 -7.40
CA ILE A 406 -28.32 4.78 -8.34
C ILE A 406 -28.26 3.28 -8.07
N SER A 407 -29.45 2.67 -7.88
CA SER A 407 -29.62 1.23 -7.69
C SER A 407 -30.98 0.80 -8.24
N LYS A 408 -31.27 -0.49 -8.22
CA LYS A 408 -32.62 -1.01 -8.41
C LYS A 408 -33.16 -1.60 -7.11
N GLN A 409 -34.47 -1.63 -6.96
CA GLN A 409 -35.12 -2.12 -5.74
C GLN A 409 -34.89 -3.62 -5.49
N ASP A 410 -34.72 -4.40 -6.55
CA ASP A 410 -34.46 -5.83 -6.52
C ASP A 410 -32.95 -6.18 -6.51
N LEU A 411 -32.07 -5.17 -6.39
CA LEU A 411 -30.61 -5.30 -6.42
C LEU A 411 -30.10 -6.00 -7.71
N SER A 412 -30.85 -5.94 -8.78
CA SER A 412 -30.40 -6.38 -10.10
C SER A 412 -29.44 -5.34 -10.71
N SER A 413 -28.73 -5.76 -11.78
CA SER A 413 -27.76 -4.91 -12.47
C SER A 413 -28.35 -3.57 -12.91
N ILE A 414 -27.57 -2.51 -12.71
CA ILE A 414 -27.81 -1.18 -13.27
C ILE A 414 -27.06 -0.96 -14.59
N GLY A 415 -26.59 -2.04 -15.22
CA GLY A 415 -25.80 -2.01 -16.44
C GLY A 415 -26.41 -1.17 -17.54
N GLY A 416 -25.56 -0.55 -18.35
CA GLY A 416 -25.96 0.26 -19.49
C GLY A 416 -25.29 1.64 -19.53
N LYS A 417 -25.74 2.44 -20.50
CA LYS A 417 -25.23 3.80 -20.71
C LYS A 417 -26.17 4.81 -20.08
N TRP A 418 -25.64 5.57 -19.16
CA TRP A 418 -26.30 6.64 -18.41
C TRP A 418 -25.84 8.02 -18.88
N SER A 419 -26.60 9.06 -18.53
CA SER A 419 -26.20 10.43 -18.75
C SER A 419 -26.69 11.32 -17.60
N ILE A 420 -25.85 12.29 -17.22
CA ILE A 420 -26.22 13.34 -16.27
C ILE A 420 -25.99 14.69 -16.96
N SER A 421 -27.08 15.43 -17.11
CA SER A 421 -27.03 16.81 -17.63
C SER A 421 -26.98 17.80 -16.47
N VAL A 422 -26.08 18.77 -16.56
CA VAL A 422 -25.85 19.81 -15.55
C VAL A 422 -26.05 21.16 -16.16
N LYS A 423 -26.91 21.98 -15.53
CA LYS A 423 -27.11 23.41 -15.90
C LYS A 423 -26.56 24.27 -14.78
N SER A 424 -25.70 25.23 -15.12
CA SER A 424 -25.16 26.22 -14.19
C SER A 424 -25.85 27.57 -14.38
N ILE A 425 -26.02 28.31 -13.28
CA ILE A 425 -26.52 29.70 -13.29
C ILE A 425 -25.39 30.72 -13.27
N GLU A 426 -24.18 30.33 -12.91
CA GLU A 426 -22.96 31.13 -12.88
C GLU A 426 -21.80 30.37 -13.55
N ASP A 427 -20.72 31.08 -13.86
CA ASP A 427 -19.48 30.41 -14.31
C ASP A 427 -18.85 29.69 -13.13
N ASP A 428 -18.46 28.42 -13.31
CA ASP A 428 -17.84 27.58 -12.24
C ASP A 428 -16.98 26.47 -12.84
N ILE A 429 -16.26 25.78 -11.99
CA ILE A 429 -15.55 24.54 -12.33
C ILE A 429 -16.22 23.39 -11.59
N ILE A 430 -16.56 22.33 -12.30
CA ILE A 430 -17.13 21.12 -11.74
C ILE A 430 -16.14 19.96 -11.81
N TYR A 431 -16.07 19.19 -10.73
CA TYR A 431 -15.32 17.95 -10.62
C TYR A 431 -16.32 16.83 -10.42
N GLY A 432 -16.28 15.81 -11.27
CA GLY A 432 -17.18 14.67 -11.17
C GLY A 432 -16.40 13.39 -10.87
N PHE A 433 -16.86 12.64 -9.89
CA PHE A 433 -16.29 11.35 -9.50
C PHE A 433 -17.36 10.29 -9.52
N LEU A 434 -16.99 9.05 -9.87
CA LEU A 434 -17.88 7.90 -9.77
C LEU A 434 -17.14 6.67 -9.27
N THR A 435 -17.89 5.79 -8.62
CA THR A 435 -17.45 4.43 -8.25
C THR A 435 -18.67 3.50 -8.23
N ASP A 436 -18.45 2.20 -8.27
CA ASP A 436 -19.51 1.18 -8.23
C ASP A 436 -19.28 0.15 -7.13
N VAL A 437 -20.06 -0.94 -7.15
CA VAL A 437 -19.99 -2.00 -6.15
C VAL A 437 -18.60 -2.62 -5.96
N SER A 438 -17.73 -2.52 -6.97
CA SER A 438 -16.37 -3.04 -6.86
C SER A 438 -15.42 -2.16 -6.06
N GLN A 439 -15.71 -0.86 -5.95
CA GLN A 439 -14.82 0.16 -5.39
C GLN A 439 -13.39 0.05 -5.95
N SER A 440 -13.30 -0.37 -7.19
CA SER A 440 -12.04 -0.66 -7.86
C SER A 440 -11.48 0.58 -8.54
N TRP A 441 -10.18 0.71 -8.55
CA TRP A 441 -9.44 1.75 -9.28
C TRP A 441 -9.46 1.57 -10.80
N SER A 442 -9.86 0.40 -11.29
CA SER A 442 -9.97 0.05 -12.70
C SER A 442 -11.04 -1.02 -12.92
N ASP A 443 -11.40 -1.26 -14.19
CA ASP A 443 -12.36 -2.30 -14.59
C ASP A 443 -13.73 -2.15 -13.90
N ALA A 444 -14.17 -0.91 -13.76
CA ALA A 444 -15.38 -0.50 -13.07
C ALA A 444 -16.28 0.33 -14.00
N SER A 445 -17.33 0.92 -13.45
CA SER A 445 -18.11 1.96 -14.14
C SER A 445 -17.23 3.16 -14.48
N ILE A 446 -17.36 3.72 -15.69
CA ILE A 446 -16.45 4.77 -16.19
C ILE A 446 -17.24 5.90 -16.87
N TRP A 447 -16.70 7.11 -16.85
CA TRP A 447 -17.16 8.21 -17.67
C TRP A 447 -16.88 7.94 -19.16
N ILE A 448 -17.80 8.35 -20.02
CA ILE A 448 -17.65 8.40 -21.48
C ILE A 448 -17.78 9.86 -21.89
N SER A 449 -16.73 10.62 -21.69
CA SER A 449 -16.70 12.06 -21.89
C SER A 449 -15.33 12.53 -22.37
N ASN A 450 -15.29 13.58 -23.17
CA ASN A 450 -14.04 14.27 -23.50
C ASN A 450 -13.53 15.17 -22.36
N LYS A 451 -14.17 15.13 -21.20
CA LYS A 451 -13.82 15.85 -19.97
C LYS A 451 -13.14 14.94 -18.92
N ILE A 452 -12.91 13.69 -19.27
CA ILE A 452 -12.09 12.78 -18.43
C ILE A 452 -10.73 13.44 -18.22
N SER A 453 -10.28 13.44 -16.97
CA SER A 453 -9.02 14.08 -16.58
C SER A 453 -8.26 13.18 -15.62
N ASP A 454 -6.96 13.03 -15.88
CA ASP A 454 -6.01 12.42 -14.94
C ASP A 454 -5.53 13.44 -13.89
N LEU A 455 -5.71 14.74 -14.12
CA LEU A 455 -5.45 15.78 -13.12
C LEU A 455 -6.63 15.89 -12.15
N GLY A 456 -6.34 16.14 -10.86
CA GLY A 456 -7.36 16.15 -9.80
C GLY A 456 -7.73 14.77 -9.29
N THR A 457 -6.87 13.76 -9.54
CA THR A 457 -7.07 12.36 -9.15
C THR A 457 -6.34 11.98 -7.86
N VAL A 458 -5.80 12.96 -7.13
CA VAL A 458 -5.32 12.71 -5.76
C VAL A 458 -6.52 12.47 -4.87
N THR A 459 -6.50 11.35 -4.15
CA THR A 459 -7.64 10.89 -3.36
C THR A 459 -7.46 11.19 -1.86
N PHE A 460 -8.55 11.18 -1.11
CA PHE A 460 -8.50 11.11 0.35
C PHE A 460 -7.65 9.88 0.78
N PRO A 461 -6.81 9.94 1.85
CA PRO A 461 -6.60 11.07 2.76
C PRO A 461 -5.49 12.05 2.31
N SER A 462 -4.87 11.83 1.16
CA SER A 462 -3.78 12.67 0.64
C SER A 462 -4.24 14.09 0.26
N THR A 463 -5.55 14.34 0.30
CA THR A 463 -6.16 15.66 0.16
C THR A 463 -6.09 16.50 1.44
N ALA A 464 -5.77 15.93 2.60
CA ALA A 464 -5.50 16.66 3.84
C ALA A 464 -4.29 17.60 3.68
N ASP A 465 -4.34 18.81 4.25
CA ASP A 465 -3.29 19.82 4.07
C ASP A 465 -1.91 19.35 4.53
N SER A 466 -1.87 18.59 5.61
CA SER A 466 -0.63 18.11 6.21
C SER A 466 -0.27 16.68 5.80
N CYS A 467 -1.09 15.94 5.05
CA CYS A 467 -0.66 14.65 4.54
C CYS A 467 0.46 14.81 3.51
N ILE A 468 1.58 14.10 3.71
CA ILE A 468 2.61 13.96 2.68
C ILE A 468 2.10 12.99 1.64
N SER A 469 1.68 13.52 0.51
CA SER A 469 1.08 12.77 -0.58
C SER A 469 2.15 12.19 -1.49
N VAL A 470 2.14 10.87 -1.69
CA VAL A 470 3.18 10.14 -2.42
C VAL A 470 2.64 9.55 -3.70
N GLY A 471 3.15 10.02 -4.84
CA GLY A 471 2.93 9.43 -6.16
C GLY A 471 3.84 8.23 -6.40
N ALA A 472 3.56 7.48 -7.47
CA ALA A 472 4.25 6.25 -7.80
C ALA A 472 5.01 6.34 -9.14
N TYR A 473 6.25 5.84 -9.18
CA TYR A 473 6.98 5.66 -10.43
C TYR A 473 7.48 4.22 -10.63
N VAL A 474 7.77 3.86 -11.89
CA VAL A 474 8.16 2.50 -12.29
C VAL A 474 9.61 2.23 -11.90
N VAL A 475 9.86 1.18 -11.12
CA VAL A 475 11.22 0.77 -10.71
C VAL A 475 11.60 -0.58 -11.24
N ASN A 476 10.64 -1.42 -11.57
CA ASN A 476 10.90 -2.77 -11.99
C ASN A 476 9.96 -3.21 -13.11
N TYR A 477 10.48 -4.07 -13.96
CA TYR A 477 9.75 -4.58 -15.10
C TYR A 477 10.16 -6.03 -15.40
N PRO A 478 9.46 -7.04 -14.82
CA PRO A 478 9.80 -8.45 -15.08
C PRO A 478 9.46 -8.88 -16.51
N ILE A 479 8.53 -8.17 -17.18
CA ILE A 479 8.17 -8.43 -18.59
C ILE A 479 8.31 -7.11 -19.34
N PRO A 480 9.11 -7.01 -20.41
CA PRO A 480 9.18 -5.80 -21.22
C PRO A 480 7.78 -5.47 -21.75
N SER A 481 7.20 -4.38 -21.32
CA SER A 481 6.01 -3.80 -21.92
C SER A 481 6.44 -2.58 -22.72
N PHE A 482 5.90 -2.46 -23.91
CA PHE A 482 6.26 -1.39 -24.83
C PHE A 482 5.75 -0.01 -24.40
N GLU A 483 4.97 0.07 -23.32
CA GLU A 483 4.26 1.29 -22.94
C GLU A 483 4.81 1.99 -21.69
N THR A 484 5.67 1.34 -20.91
CA THR A 484 6.20 1.93 -19.65
C THR A 484 7.70 1.73 -19.54
N GLU A 485 8.42 2.78 -19.24
CA GLU A 485 9.87 2.79 -19.06
C GLU A 485 10.22 2.90 -17.58
N ILE A 486 11.25 2.16 -17.13
CA ILE A 486 11.77 2.30 -15.76
C ILE A 486 12.15 3.76 -15.53
N GLY A 487 11.63 4.32 -14.44
CA GLY A 487 11.77 5.73 -14.10
C GLY A 487 10.59 6.61 -14.52
N SER A 488 9.67 6.13 -15.39
CA SER A 488 8.46 6.88 -15.76
C SER A 488 7.42 6.89 -14.64
N LEU A 489 6.52 7.89 -14.67
CA LEU A 489 5.38 7.94 -13.76
C LEU A 489 4.45 6.76 -14.03
N CYS A 490 3.96 6.12 -12.97
CA CYS A 490 2.95 5.08 -13.14
C CYS A 490 1.66 5.68 -13.71
N TYR A 491 1.08 5.00 -14.70
CA TYR A 491 -0.12 5.50 -15.39
C TYR A 491 -1.29 5.75 -14.43
N TYR A 492 -1.42 4.93 -13.40
CA TYR A 492 -2.47 5.01 -12.39
C TYR A 492 -2.21 6.04 -11.29
N SER A 493 -0.97 6.53 -11.13
CA SER A 493 -0.60 7.40 -10.00
C SER A 493 -1.45 8.66 -9.95
N GLY A 494 -2.11 8.91 -8.85
CA GLY A 494 -2.87 10.13 -8.59
C GLY A 494 -2.02 11.37 -8.78
N ARG A 495 -2.58 12.41 -9.42
CA ARG A 495 -1.87 13.62 -9.83
C ARG A 495 -2.81 14.83 -9.92
N GLY A 496 -2.21 16.02 -10.02
CA GLY A 496 -2.96 17.26 -10.13
C GLY A 496 -2.82 18.14 -8.90
N THR A 497 -3.66 19.17 -8.83
CA THR A 497 -3.79 20.04 -7.66
C THR A 497 -4.96 19.58 -6.81
N ARG A 498 -4.89 19.84 -5.50
CA ARG A 498 -6.02 19.66 -4.60
C ARG A 498 -7.12 20.68 -4.90
N LEU A 499 -8.37 20.39 -4.52
CA LEU A 499 -9.50 21.33 -4.66
C LEU A 499 -9.28 22.67 -3.93
N ASN A 500 -8.44 22.67 -2.89
CA ASN A 500 -8.04 23.89 -2.18
C ASN A 500 -6.94 24.71 -2.90
N GLY A 501 -6.48 24.26 -4.08
CA GLY A 501 -5.45 24.92 -4.89
C GLY A 501 -4.02 24.54 -4.53
N GLY A 502 -3.79 23.70 -3.52
CA GLY A 502 -2.46 23.21 -3.15
C GLY A 502 -1.92 22.13 -4.11
N MET A 503 -0.61 21.88 -4.05
CA MET A 503 0.02 20.77 -4.76
C MET A 503 -0.58 19.44 -4.28
N GLY A 504 -1.04 18.60 -5.20
CA GLY A 504 -1.66 17.31 -4.87
C GLY A 504 -0.66 16.26 -4.46
N VAL A 505 0.51 16.22 -5.10
CA VAL A 505 1.60 15.29 -4.82
C VAL A 505 2.78 16.05 -4.20
N ASP A 506 3.38 15.51 -3.15
CA ASP A 506 4.63 16.05 -2.58
C ASP A 506 5.86 15.47 -3.28
N VAL A 507 5.91 14.15 -3.43
CA VAL A 507 7.06 13.44 -4.00
C VAL A 507 6.57 12.12 -4.61
N CYS A 508 7.26 11.61 -5.63
CA CYS A 508 7.01 10.27 -6.16
C CYS A 508 8.09 9.29 -5.67
N ALA A 509 7.66 8.08 -5.32
CA ALA A 509 8.53 7.02 -4.83
C ALA A 509 8.34 5.72 -5.64
N PRO A 510 9.18 4.68 -5.46
CA PRO A 510 9.05 3.39 -6.12
C PRO A 510 7.67 2.78 -5.90
N GLY A 511 6.88 2.56 -6.96
CA GLY A 511 5.48 2.17 -6.81
C GLY A 511 4.98 1.11 -7.79
N HIS A 512 5.86 0.52 -8.61
CA HIS A 512 5.44 -0.50 -9.57
C HIS A 512 6.33 -1.73 -9.50
N LEU A 513 5.71 -2.88 -9.21
CA LEU A 513 6.36 -4.18 -9.05
C LEU A 513 7.48 -4.18 -8.00
N THR A 514 7.24 -3.53 -6.89
CA THR A 514 8.10 -3.61 -5.72
C THR A 514 8.00 -5.00 -5.10
N PHE A 515 9.12 -5.54 -4.71
CA PHE A 515 9.20 -6.86 -4.11
C PHE A 515 8.96 -6.78 -2.59
N THR A 516 8.04 -7.58 -2.06
CA THR A 516 7.64 -7.50 -0.65
C THR A 516 7.02 -8.78 -0.12
N ALA A 517 6.63 -8.78 1.17
CA ALA A 517 5.86 -9.85 1.79
C ALA A 517 4.53 -10.08 1.07
N GLY A 518 4.17 -11.34 0.89
CA GLY A 518 2.87 -11.76 0.38
C GLY A 518 2.16 -12.64 1.39
N LYS A 519 0.93 -13.04 1.09
CA LYS A 519 0.16 -13.98 1.93
C LYS A 519 0.84 -15.35 1.99
N TYR A 520 0.57 -16.09 3.05
CA TYR A 520 0.94 -17.51 3.19
C TYR A 520 2.45 -17.77 3.10
N TYR A 521 3.25 -16.95 3.79
CA TYR A 521 4.72 -17.08 3.81
C TYR A 521 5.35 -17.04 2.42
N GLN A 522 4.97 -16.05 1.62
CA GLN A 522 5.49 -15.88 0.27
C GLN A 522 5.96 -14.44 0.05
N TYR A 523 6.79 -14.24 -0.96
CA TYR A 523 7.01 -12.93 -1.53
C TYR A 523 6.02 -12.65 -2.65
N GLN A 524 5.76 -11.38 -2.90
CA GLN A 524 4.94 -10.92 -4.02
C GLN A 524 5.54 -9.68 -4.68
N PHE A 525 5.14 -9.44 -5.93
CA PHE A 525 5.27 -8.12 -6.54
C PHE A 525 4.05 -7.28 -6.17
N PHE A 526 4.31 -6.06 -5.74
CA PHE A 526 3.30 -5.15 -5.23
C PHE A 526 3.35 -3.82 -5.99
N SER A 527 2.19 -3.31 -6.41
CA SER A 527 2.07 -2.09 -7.20
C SER A 527 0.99 -1.18 -6.64
N GLY A 528 1.15 0.13 -6.88
CA GLY A 528 0.24 1.17 -6.41
C GLY A 528 0.99 2.32 -5.74
N THR A 529 0.29 3.39 -5.45
CA THR A 529 0.81 4.41 -4.53
C THR A 529 0.99 3.84 -3.13
N SER A 530 0.28 2.74 -2.80
CA SER A 530 0.46 1.94 -1.58
C SER A 530 1.81 1.20 -1.54
N SER A 531 2.48 0.99 -2.70
CA SER A 531 3.88 0.56 -2.74
C SER A 531 4.83 1.73 -2.55
N ALA A 532 4.44 2.94 -2.99
CA ALA A 532 5.30 4.11 -2.96
C ALA A 532 5.35 4.80 -1.58
N ALA A 533 4.22 4.96 -0.92
CA ALA A 533 4.12 5.68 0.35
C ALA A 533 4.94 5.04 1.49
N PRO A 534 5.01 3.71 1.65
CA PRO A 534 5.85 3.09 2.67
C PRO A 534 7.35 3.38 2.50
N HIS A 535 7.85 3.68 1.28
CA HIS A 535 9.23 4.13 1.10
C HIS A 535 9.49 5.48 1.80
N VAL A 536 8.53 6.39 1.73
CA VAL A 536 8.62 7.70 2.39
C VAL A 536 8.47 7.55 3.91
N ALA A 537 7.54 6.72 4.37
CA ALA A 537 7.34 6.45 5.80
C ALA A 537 8.56 5.73 6.42
N GLY A 538 9.16 4.76 5.71
CA GLY A 538 10.38 4.10 6.14
C GLY A 538 11.57 5.07 6.23
N LEU A 539 11.74 5.96 5.23
CA LEU A 539 12.75 7.02 5.31
C LEU A 539 12.52 7.94 6.52
N ALA A 540 11.27 8.31 6.79
CA ALA A 540 10.93 9.09 7.99
C ALA A 540 11.38 8.38 9.27
N ALA A 541 11.24 7.05 9.34
CA ALA A 541 11.68 6.27 10.50
C ALA A 541 13.19 6.29 10.67
N LEU A 542 13.98 6.14 9.59
CA LEU A 542 15.42 6.27 9.64
C LEU A 542 15.85 7.66 10.12
N MET A 543 15.20 8.71 9.58
CA MET A 543 15.51 10.10 9.94
C MET A 543 15.10 10.44 11.38
N LYS A 544 13.97 9.91 11.88
CA LYS A 544 13.56 10.08 13.29
C LYS A 544 14.48 9.32 14.26
N GLN A 545 15.00 8.15 13.89
CA GLN A 545 16.01 7.46 14.69
C GLN A 545 17.25 8.34 14.88
N TYR A 546 17.70 9.04 13.82
CA TYR A 546 18.82 9.99 13.90
C TYR A 546 18.47 11.25 14.69
N SER A 547 17.28 11.82 14.45
CA SER A 547 16.79 13.06 15.05
C SER A 547 15.38 12.87 15.62
N PRO A 548 15.23 12.43 16.89
CA PRO A 548 13.91 12.20 17.49
C PRO A 548 13.00 13.43 17.53
N THR A 549 13.58 14.63 17.43
CA THR A 549 12.85 15.90 17.38
C THR A 549 12.45 16.32 15.96
N LEU A 550 12.69 15.46 14.96
CA LEU A 550 12.27 15.71 13.58
C LEU A 550 10.75 15.85 13.52
N THR A 551 10.29 17.04 13.16
CA THR A 551 8.85 17.31 13.02
C THR A 551 8.36 16.98 11.61
N HIS A 552 7.04 16.82 11.46
CA HIS A 552 6.39 16.62 10.18
C HIS A 552 6.78 17.71 9.15
N SER A 553 6.74 18.98 9.53
CA SER A 553 7.04 20.09 8.62
C SER A 553 8.51 20.12 8.18
N ILE A 554 9.43 19.80 9.08
CA ILE A 554 10.87 19.73 8.74
C ILE A 554 11.10 18.57 7.76
N PHE A 555 10.55 17.40 8.03
CA PHE A 555 10.66 16.24 7.14
C PHE A 555 10.11 16.54 5.75
N ARG A 556 8.88 17.08 5.66
CA ARG A 556 8.27 17.47 4.39
C ARG A 556 9.13 18.47 3.60
N ASN A 557 9.72 19.44 4.27
CA ASN A 557 10.61 20.43 3.63
C ASN A 557 11.90 19.78 3.13
N ILE A 558 12.49 18.85 3.88
CA ILE A 558 13.67 18.09 3.43
C ILE A 558 13.32 17.31 2.16
N LEU A 559 12.22 16.56 2.15
CA LEU A 559 11.79 15.83 0.96
C LEU A 559 11.71 16.74 -0.27
N ARG A 560 11.04 17.89 -0.13
CA ARG A 560 10.85 18.86 -1.21
C ARG A 560 12.16 19.46 -1.70
N SER A 561 13.11 19.66 -0.80
CA SER A 561 14.41 20.30 -1.12
C SER A 561 15.42 19.32 -1.71
N THR A 562 15.26 18.03 -1.49
CA THR A 562 16.23 17.01 -1.86
C THR A 562 15.74 16.05 -2.96
N SER A 563 14.49 16.19 -3.38
CA SER A 563 13.91 15.35 -4.43
C SER A 563 14.67 15.45 -5.74
N LEU A 564 14.82 14.30 -6.42
CA LEU A 564 15.57 14.19 -7.66
C LEU A 564 14.71 14.66 -8.85
N GLN A 565 15.29 15.49 -9.68
CA GLN A 565 14.78 15.86 -11.00
C GLN A 565 15.55 15.09 -12.07
N ASP A 566 14.83 14.53 -13.04
CA ASP A 566 15.42 13.83 -14.17
C ASP A 566 14.61 14.05 -15.47
N ARG A 567 14.97 13.32 -16.53
CA ARG A 567 14.29 13.43 -17.83
C ARG A 567 12.80 13.10 -17.82
N PHE A 568 12.34 12.31 -16.83
CA PHE A 568 10.93 11.93 -16.71
C PHE A 568 10.10 12.95 -15.94
N THR A 569 10.72 13.55 -14.92
CA THR A 569 10.02 14.53 -14.08
C THR A 569 9.82 15.86 -14.81
N GLY A 570 10.71 16.18 -15.76
CA GLY A 570 10.77 17.55 -16.30
C GLY A 570 11.08 18.56 -15.20
N ASP A 571 10.66 19.81 -15.42
CA ASP A 571 10.81 20.88 -14.40
C ASP A 571 9.86 20.65 -13.23
N VAL A 572 10.37 20.67 -12.02
CA VAL A 572 9.61 20.51 -10.77
C VAL A 572 9.73 21.79 -9.89
N PRO A 573 8.71 22.10 -9.07
CA PRO A 573 7.52 21.32 -8.80
C PRO A 573 6.47 21.41 -9.93
N ASN A 574 5.80 20.29 -10.18
CA ASN A 574 4.71 20.25 -11.14
C ASN A 574 3.56 19.32 -10.65
N PRO A 575 2.35 19.40 -11.25
CA PRO A 575 1.18 18.67 -10.76
C PRO A 575 1.28 17.15 -10.85
N GLU A 576 2.18 16.58 -11.64
CA GLU A 576 2.31 15.13 -11.83
C GLU A 576 3.31 14.51 -10.85
N TRP A 577 4.44 15.17 -10.66
CA TRP A 577 5.58 14.66 -9.90
C TRP A 577 5.77 15.33 -8.53
N GLY A 578 4.97 16.36 -8.22
CA GLY A 578 5.22 17.19 -7.06
C GLY A 578 6.60 17.84 -7.15
N TYR A 579 7.44 17.62 -6.16
CA TYR A 579 8.80 18.13 -6.12
C TYR A 579 9.85 17.19 -6.77
N GLY A 580 9.42 16.04 -7.32
CA GLY A 580 10.28 15.10 -8.02
C GLY A 580 10.27 13.70 -7.41
N LYS A 581 11.33 12.93 -7.67
CA LYS A 581 11.50 11.56 -7.14
C LYS A 581 12.15 11.58 -5.77
N LEU A 582 11.74 10.65 -4.91
CA LEU A 582 12.35 10.41 -3.61
C LEU A 582 13.86 10.15 -3.76
N ALA A 583 14.68 10.91 -3.02
CA ALA A 583 16.13 10.77 -2.97
C ALA A 583 16.59 10.54 -1.52
N PRO A 584 16.52 9.30 -1.02
CA PRO A 584 16.72 9.00 0.40
C PRO A 584 18.11 9.40 0.92
N GLU A 585 19.16 9.15 0.15
CA GLU A 585 20.54 9.52 0.53
C GLU A 585 20.68 11.03 0.68
N ALA A 586 20.19 11.78 -0.31
CA ALA A 586 20.24 13.24 -0.26
C ALA A 586 19.45 13.81 0.94
N ALA A 587 18.30 13.20 1.26
CA ALA A 587 17.50 13.59 2.41
C ALA A 587 18.21 13.32 3.75
N LEU A 588 18.83 12.15 3.88
CA LEU A 588 19.64 11.80 5.07
C LEU A 588 20.87 12.71 5.19
N GLU A 589 21.61 12.94 4.11
CA GLU A 589 22.76 13.85 4.11
C GLU A 589 22.38 15.28 4.49
N TYR A 590 21.25 15.76 3.97
CA TYR A 590 20.73 17.08 4.31
C TYR A 590 20.42 17.17 5.82
N LEU A 591 19.75 16.15 6.39
CA LEU A 591 19.46 16.09 7.83
C LEU A 591 20.75 16.07 8.67
N LEU A 592 21.77 15.30 8.24
CA LEU A 592 23.06 15.22 8.94
C LEU A 592 23.80 16.56 8.98
N GLN A 593 23.56 17.43 8.00
CA GLN A 593 24.17 18.77 7.90
C GLN A 593 23.39 19.85 8.65
N MET A 594 22.13 19.59 9.01
CA MET A 594 21.33 20.52 9.83
C MET A 594 21.92 20.58 11.26
N LYS A 595 22.35 21.77 11.70
CA LYS A 595 22.89 21.99 13.04
C LYS A 595 21.82 22.19 14.10
#